data_432eafc6acf2f9a7be912890c827dff1
#
_entry.id   432eafc6acf2f9a7be912890c827dff1
#
_cell.length_a   1.000
_cell.length_b   1.000
_cell.length_c   1.000
_cell.angle_alpha   90.00
_cell.angle_beta   90.00
_cell.angle_gamma   90.00
#
_symmetry.space_group_name_H-M   'P 1'
#
loop_
_entity.id
_entity.type
_entity.pdbx_description
1 polymer ?
#
loop_
_entity_poly.entity_id
_entity_poly.type
_entity_poly.pdbx_seq_one_letter_code
_entity_poly.pdbx_strand_id
1 'polypeptide(L)'
;MTREEWAAWAKSLNPGDSVIVKTWSNVLLDTVRKVTPAGWVVTENNGTFSQSKYNEKYSQRGGYYDILPVTEELRAQAVYENEKAENRRKANLAISTAKRITYDWTYGKREVDYDLACKILALAGVGVER
;
A
#
# COMPACT_ATOMS: atom_id res chain seq x y z
N MET A 1 2.81 24.29 -7.10
CA MET A 1 1.59 24.57 -7.90
C MET A 1 0.68 25.52 -7.15
N THR A 2 0.02 26.41 -7.86
CA THR A 2 -1.00 27.29 -7.30
C THR A 2 -2.30 26.52 -7.08
N ARG A 3 -3.25 27.15 -6.39
CA ARG A 3 -4.57 26.57 -6.18
C ARG A 3 -5.27 26.25 -7.51
N GLU A 4 -5.17 27.15 -8.47
CA GLU A 4 -5.75 26.97 -9.80
C GLU A 4 -5.07 25.84 -10.58
N GLU A 5 -3.77 25.71 -10.45
CA GLU A 5 -3.02 24.63 -11.09
C GLU A 5 -3.39 23.26 -10.50
N TRP A 6 -3.54 23.17 -9.20
CA TRP A 6 -4.02 21.95 -8.55
C TRP A 6 -5.42 21.59 -9.02
N ALA A 7 -6.32 22.56 -9.11
CA ALA A 7 -7.68 22.33 -9.57
C ALA A 7 -7.71 21.89 -11.03
N ALA A 8 -6.90 22.51 -11.88
CA ALA A 8 -6.79 22.13 -13.30
C ALA A 8 -6.26 20.69 -13.43
N TRP A 9 -5.25 20.33 -12.66
CA TRP A 9 -4.74 18.97 -12.66
C TRP A 9 -5.82 17.96 -12.26
N ALA A 10 -6.54 18.20 -11.18
CA ALA A 10 -7.58 17.30 -10.71
C ALA A 10 -8.69 17.13 -11.76
N LYS A 11 -9.09 18.20 -12.42
CA LYS A 11 -10.10 18.14 -13.49
C LYS A 11 -9.63 17.40 -14.74
N SER A 12 -8.33 17.32 -14.94
CA SER A 12 -7.75 16.60 -16.09
C SER A 12 -7.71 15.09 -15.89
N LEU A 13 -7.94 14.62 -14.67
CA LEU A 13 -7.89 13.19 -14.35
C LEU A 13 -9.09 12.45 -14.93
N ASN A 14 -8.82 11.27 -15.47
CA ASN A 14 -9.84 10.37 -16.00
C ASN A 14 -9.87 9.07 -15.21
N PRO A 15 -11.01 8.36 -15.20
CA PRO A 15 -11.06 7.02 -14.60
C PRO A 15 -9.97 6.13 -15.18
N GLY A 16 -9.24 5.45 -14.29
CA GLY A 16 -8.11 4.62 -14.66
C GLY A 16 -6.75 5.29 -14.56
N ASP A 17 -6.71 6.62 -14.43
CA ASP A 17 -5.44 7.33 -14.24
C ASP A 17 -4.83 7.00 -12.89
N SER A 18 -3.50 6.95 -12.84
CA SER A 18 -2.77 6.73 -11.60
C SER A 18 -2.54 8.03 -10.85
N VAL A 19 -2.63 7.98 -9.54
CA VAL A 19 -2.28 9.09 -8.65
C VAL A 19 -1.44 8.55 -7.49
N ILE A 20 -0.70 9.44 -6.86
CA ILE A 20 0.05 9.11 -5.63
C ILE A 20 -0.79 9.57 -4.45
N VAL A 21 -0.95 8.67 -3.48
CA VAL A 21 -1.55 9.00 -2.19
C VAL A 21 -0.42 9.10 -1.18
N LYS A 22 -0.22 10.29 -0.64
CA LYS A 22 0.79 10.52 0.39
C LYS A 22 0.15 10.38 1.76
N THR A 23 0.61 9.40 2.53
CA THR A 23 0.23 9.21 3.92
C THR A 23 1.24 9.87 4.84
N TRP A 24 1.11 9.69 6.13
CA TRP A 24 2.03 10.27 7.11
C TRP A 24 3.48 9.81 6.95
N SER A 25 3.67 8.56 6.57
CA SER A 25 5.00 7.96 6.49
C SER A 25 5.33 7.34 5.14
N ASN A 26 4.33 7.14 4.29
CA ASN A 26 4.48 6.38 3.05
C ASN A 26 3.90 7.13 1.86
N VAL A 27 4.26 6.67 0.68
CA VAL A 27 3.57 7.01 -0.56
C VAL A 27 2.98 5.73 -1.14
N LEU A 28 1.76 5.83 -1.66
CA LEU A 28 1.03 4.70 -2.23
C LEU A 28 0.62 5.06 -3.65
N LEU A 29 0.55 4.07 -4.50
CA LEU A 29 0.00 4.24 -5.84
C LEU A 29 -1.47 3.84 -5.81
N ASP A 30 -2.35 4.70 -6.32
CA ASP A 30 -3.78 4.43 -6.41
C ASP A 30 -4.29 4.81 -7.79
N THR A 31 -5.52 4.45 -8.07
CA THR A 31 -6.15 4.68 -9.36
C THR A 31 -7.39 5.54 -9.18
N VAL A 32 -7.59 6.49 -10.08
CA VAL A 32 -8.78 7.33 -10.09
C VAL A 32 -9.98 6.49 -10.53
N ARG A 33 -11.01 6.48 -9.72
CA ARG A 33 -12.28 5.83 -10.05
C ARG A 33 -13.18 6.78 -10.83
N LYS A 34 -13.28 8.03 -10.38
CA LYS A 34 -14.05 9.07 -11.06
C LYS A 34 -13.68 10.44 -10.50
N VAL A 35 -14.02 11.49 -11.25
CA VAL A 35 -14.00 12.87 -10.78
C VAL A 35 -15.46 13.33 -10.76
N THR A 36 -15.91 13.83 -9.61
CA THR A 36 -17.31 14.28 -9.47
C THR A 36 -17.56 15.61 -10.16
N PRO A 37 -18.84 15.98 -10.44
CA PRO A 37 -19.14 17.30 -10.96
C PRO A 37 -18.66 18.45 -10.07
N ALA A 38 -18.57 18.22 -8.75
CA ALA A 38 -18.01 19.20 -7.81
C ALA A 38 -16.48 19.31 -7.89
N GLY A 39 -15.81 18.46 -8.68
CA GLY A 39 -14.37 18.47 -8.85
C GLY A 39 -13.64 17.63 -7.80
N TRP A 40 -14.32 16.76 -7.10
CA TRP A 40 -13.67 15.85 -6.15
C TRP A 40 -13.13 14.63 -6.87
N VAL A 41 -11.99 14.14 -6.40
CA VAL A 41 -11.35 12.95 -6.99
C VAL A 41 -11.67 11.76 -6.10
N VAL A 42 -12.30 10.74 -6.68
CA VAL A 42 -12.60 9.48 -5.98
C VAL A 42 -11.61 8.43 -6.45
N THR A 43 -10.90 7.83 -5.50
CA THR A 43 -9.92 6.77 -5.79
C THR A 43 -10.50 5.39 -5.50
N GLU A 44 -9.87 4.36 -6.03
CA GLU A 44 -10.31 2.98 -5.84
C GLU A 44 -10.14 2.50 -4.39
N ASN A 45 -9.06 2.90 -3.72
CA ASN A 45 -8.67 2.31 -2.45
C ASN A 45 -8.60 3.28 -1.27
N ASN A 46 -8.59 4.59 -1.52
CA ASN A 46 -8.36 5.59 -0.46
C ASN A 46 -9.45 6.65 -0.34
N GLY A 47 -10.60 6.42 -0.97
CA GLY A 47 -11.75 7.30 -0.81
C GLY A 47 -11.69 8.55 -1.68
N THR A 48 -12.30 9.62 -1.18
CA THR A 48 -12.55 10.86 -1.92
C THR A 48 -11.63 11.97 -1.44
N PHE A 49 -11.09 12.74 -2.39
CA PHE A 49 -10.19 13.85 -2.12
C PHE A 49 -10.80 15.13 -2.69
N SER A 50 -10.73 16.21 -1.93
CA SER A 50 -11.18 17.53 -2.36
C SER A 50 -10.11 18.56 -2.03
N GLN A 51 -10.15 19.71 -2.72
CA GLN A 51 -9.18 20.76 -2.49
C GLN A 51 -9.33 21.31 -1.07
N SER A 52 -8.20 21.36 -0.35
CA SER A 52 -8.17 21.83 1.03
C SER A 52 -8.51 23.32 1.12
N LYS A 53 -9.18 23.72 2.21
CA LYS A 53 -9.40 25.13 2.53
C LYS A 53 -8.13 25.83 3.01
N TYR A 54 -7.18 25.05 3.51
CA TYR A 54 -5.99 25.58 4.19
C TYR A 54 -4.74 25.56 3.32
N ASN A 55 -4.74 24.78 2.27
CA ASN A 55 -3.65 24.72 1.29
C ASN A 55 -4.24 24.46 -0.09
N GLU A 56 -3.39 24.42 -1.10
CA GLU A 56 -3.83 24.25 -2.49
C GLU A 56 -4.02 22.79 -2.89
N LYS A 57 -3.55 21.87 -2.08
CA LYS A 57 -3.52 20.44 -2.39
C LYS A 57 -4.89 19.78 -2.21
N TYR A 58 -5.05 18.63 -2.85
CA TYR A 58 -6.23 17.79 -2.66
C TYR A 58 -5.99 16.82 -1.52
N SER A 59 -6.84 16.90 -0.52
CA SER A 59 -6.74 16.10 0.71
C SER A 59 -7.94 15.19 0.88
N GLN A 60 -7.73 14.06 1.55
CA GLN A 60 -8.77 13.07 1.80
C GLN A 60 -9.87 13.64 2.69
N ARG A 61 -11.10 13.44 2.29
CA ARG A 61 -12.25 13.83 3.10
C ARG A 61 -12.39 12.85 4.27
N GLY A 62 -12.38 13.39 5.47
CA GLY A 62 -12.45 12.59 6.68
C GLY A 62 -11.14 11.92 7.07
N GLY A 63 -10.03 12.30 6.46
CA GLY A 63 -8.71 11.75 6.75
C GLY A 63 -7.61 12.79 6.57
N TYR A 64 -6.36 12.31 6.55
CA TYR A 64 -5.19 13.17 6.52
C TYR A 64 -4.28 12.94 5.32
N TYR A 65 -4.70 12.12 4.36
CA TYR A 65 -3.88 11.81 3.20
C TYR A 65 -4.08 12.86 2.12
N ASP A 66 -3.05 13.07 1.32
CA ASP A 66 -3.10 13.97 0.15
C ASP A 66 -2.90 13.16 -1.11
N ILE A 67 -3.46 13.64 -2.24
CA ILE A 67 -3.13 13.07 -3.55
C ILE A 67 -2.21 14.00 -4.30
N LEU A 68 -1.31 13.40 -5.06
CA LEU A 68 -0.29 14.10 -5.84
C LEU A 68 -0.23 13.53 -7.25
N PRO A 69 0.24 14.34 -8.23
CA PRO A 69 0.55 13.81 -9.55
C PRO A 69 1.65 12.74 -9.47
N VAL A 70 1.57 11.76 -10.36
CA VAL A 70 2.59 10.72 -10.45
C VAL A 70 3.85 11.30 -11.07
N THR A 71 4.97 11.16 -10.36
CA THR A 71 6.29 11.42 -10.90
C THR A 71 7.06 10.10 -10.89
N GLU A 72 8.14 10.02 -11.68
CA GLU A 72 8.96 8.80 -11.68
C GLU A 72 9.51 8.47 -10.30
N GLU A 73 9.96 9.49 -9.57
CA GLU A 73 10.49 9.32 -8.21
C GLU A 73 9.44 8.80 -7.24
N LEU A 74 8.25 9.41 -7.24
CA LEU A 74 7.16 9.00 -6.37
C LEU A 74 6.63 7.62 -6.73
N ARG A 75 6.57 7.30 -8.01
CA ARG A 75 6.17 5.97 -8.46
C ARG A 75 7.15 4.90 -7.99
N ALA A 76 8.44 5.15 -8.16
CA ALA A 76 9.48 4.24 -7.72
C ALA A 76 9.42 4.02 -6.20
N GLN A 77 9.21 5.08 -5.45
CA GLN A 77 9.07 5.01 -4.00
C GLN A 77 7.84 4.21 -3.59
N ALA A 78 6.70 4.43 -4.25
CA ALA A 78 5.47 3.69 -3.96
C ALA A 78 5.63 2.20 -4.24
N VAL A 79 6.25 1.84 -5.36
CA VAL A 79 6.51 0.44 -5.71
C VAL A 79 7.45 -0.19 -4.68
N TYR A 80 8.52 0.50 -4.31
CA TYR A 80 9.46 0.00 -3.31
C TYR A 80 8.77 -0.26 -1.96
N GLU A 81 7.97 0.67 -1.49
CA GLU A 81 7.28 0.54 -0.21
C GLU A 81 6.23 -0.58 -0.25
N ASN A 82 5.56 -0.75 -1.38
CA ASN A 82 4.62 -1.84 -1.56
C ASN A 82 5.30 -3.21 -1.50
N GLU A 83 6.44 -3.35 -2.17
CA GLU A 83 7.23 -4.59 -2.12
C GLU A 83 7.73 -4.88 -0.71
N LYS A 84 8.18 -3.85 0.00
CA LYS A 84 8.63 -3.98 1.38
C LYS A 84 7.50 -4.46 2.29
N ALA A 85 6.30 -3.90 2.14
CA ALA A 85 5.13 -4.30 2.92
C ALA A 85 4.72 -5.74 2.60
N GLU A 86 4.75 -6.15 1.32
CA GLU A 86 4.48 -7.51 0.89
C GLU A 86 5.47 -8.50 1.51
N ASN A 87 6.75 -8.20 1.46
CA ASN A 87 7.79 -9.06 2.02
C ASN A 87 7.63 -9.21 3.53
N ARG A 88 7.28 -8.12 4.22
CA ARG A 88 7.03 -8.17 5.66
C ARG A 88 5.83 -9.06 5.99
N ARG A 89 4.77 -8.97 5.21
CA ARG A 89 3.57 -9.79 5.37
C ARG A 89 3.89 -11.27 5.19
N LYS A 90 4.65 -11.61 4.15
CA LYS A 90 5.09 -12.98 3.89
C LYS A 90 5.97 -13.52 5.00
N ALA A 91 6.91 -12.72 5.48
CA ALA A 91 7.77 -13.09 6.59
C ALA A 91 6.98 -13.37 7.87
N ASN A 92 6.01 -12.51 8.20
CA ASN A 92 5.18 -12.68 9.38
C ASN A 92 4.31 -13.95 9.28
N LEU A 93 3.77 -14.23 8.11
CA LEU A 93 3.00 -15.44 7.88
C LEU A 93 3.86 -16.69 8.07
N ALA A 94 5.07 -16.68 7.54
CA ALA A 94 6.00 -17.80 7.67
C ALA A 94 6.38 -18.04 9.14
N ILE A 95 6.66 -16.98 9.88
CA ILE A 95 6.99 -17.07 11.30
C ILE A 95 5.81 -17.64 12.09
N SER A 96 4.59 -17.18 11.85
CA SER A 96 3.40 -17.69 12.52
C SER A 96 3.17 -19.15 12.22
N THR A 97 3.36 -19.58 10.98
CA THR A 97 3.22 -20.97 10.56
C THR A 97 4.27 -21.86 11.22
N ALA A 98 5.51 -21.40 11.26
CA ALA A 98 6.60 -22.13 11.89
C ALA A 98 6.35 -22.32 13.40
N LYS A 99 5.87 -21.28 14.08
CA LYS A 99 5.53 -21.36 15.51
C LYS A 99 4.43 -22.37 15.78
N ARG A 100 3.41 -22.43 14.93
CA ARG A 100 2.32 -23.39 15.05
C ARG A 100 2.81 -24.81 14.87
N ILE A 101 3.66 -25.07 13.90
CA ILE A 101 4.23 -26.39 13.65
C ILE A 101 5.07 -26.83 14.86
N THR A 102 5.90 -25.94 15.39
CA THR A 102 6.73 -26.21 16.56
C THR A 102 5.87 -26.52 17.80
N TYR A 103 4.79 -25.78 17.98
CA TYR A 103 3.86 -26.01 19.08
C TYR A 103 3.25 -27.42 18.99
N ASP A 104 2.75 -27.80 17.82
CA ASP A 104 2.15 -29.13 17.63
C ASP A 104 3.16 -30.23 17.88
N TRP A 105 4.39 -30.06 17.49
CA TRP A 105 5.46 -31.01 17.71
C TRP A 105 5.80 -31.14 19.23
N THR A 106 5.98 -30.01 19.87
CA THR A 106 6.36 -29.96 21.29
C THR A 106 5.33 -30.65 22.16
N TYR A 107 4.05 -30.53 21.85
CA TYR A 107 2.97 -31.12 22.66
C TYR A 107 2.50 -32.48 22.11
N GLY A 108 3.25 -33.07 21.19
CA GLY A 108 2.97 -34.42 20.68
C GLY A 108 1.69 -34.54 19.89
N LYS A 109 1.18 -33.43 19.33
CA LYS A 109 -0.08 -33.41 18.58
C LYS A 109 0.05 -34.07 17.22
N ARG A 110 1.20 -33.97 16.59
CA ARG A 110 1.52 -34.59 15.31
C ARG A 110 3.02 -34.55 15.06
N GLU A 111 3.44 -35.37 14.12
CA GLU A 111 4.82 -35.32 13.65
C GLU A 111 5.06 -34.03 12.89
N VAL A 112 6.21 -33.43 13.09
CA VAL A 112 6.65 -32.27 12.35
C VAL A 112 7.40 -32.72 11.11
N ASP A 113 6.90 -32.31 9.94
CA ASP A 113 7.65 -32.47 8.72
C ASP A 113 8.65 -31.32 8.62
N TYR A 114 9.89 -31.61 8.97
CA TYR A 114 10.96 -30.63 8.96
C TYR A 114 11.19 -30.04 7.56
N ASP A 115 11.11 -30.86 6.52
CA ASP A 115 11.28 -30.42 5.15
C ASP A 115 10.17 -29.45 4.74
N LEU A 116 8.94 -29.73 5.15
CA LEU A 116 7.81 -28.83 4.89
C LEU A 116 8.00 -27.48 5.58
N ALA A 117 8.44 -27.48 6.83
CA ALA A 117 8.71 -26.25 7.56
C ALA A 117 9.77 -25.40 6.86
N CYS A 118 10.84 -26.02 6.39
CA CYS A 118 11.89 -25.33 5.63
C CYS A 118 11.37 -24.76 4.32
N LYS A 119 10.53 -25.51 3.62
CA LYS A 119 9.92 -25.03 2.35
C LYS A 119 9.02 -23.83 2.59
N ILE A 120 8.22 -23.82 3.64
CA ILE A 120 7.36 -22.69 4.00
C ILE A 120 8.20 -21.44 4.24
N LEU A 121 9.27 -21.56 5.00
CA LEU A 121 10.16 -20.43 5.30
C LEU A 121 10.84 -19.92 4.03
N ALA A 122 11.29 -20.80 3.17
CA ALA A 122 11.95 -20.44 1.91
C ALA A 122 10.97 -19.71 0.97
N LEU A 123 9.74 -20.20 0.84
CA LEU A 123 8.72 -19.60 -0.01
C LEU A 123 8.32 -18.21 0.46
N ALA A 124 8.37 -17.97 1.76
CA ALA A 124 8.06 -16.66 2.34
C ALA A 124 9.20 -15.65 2.18
N GLY A 125 10.34 -16.06 1.65
CA GLY A 125 11.50 -15.18 1.49
C GLY A 125 12.22 -14.87 2.80
N VAL A 126 11.89 -15.58 3.87
CA VAL A 126 12.65 -15.50 5.11
C VAL A 126 13.96 -16.25 4.89
N GLY A 127 15.05 -15.56 5.00
CA GLY A 127 16.36 -16.16 4.83
C GLY A 127 16.62 -17.17 5.92
N VAL A 128 16.54 -18.45 5.58
CA VAL A 128 17.02 -19.52 6.44
C VAL A 128 18.48 -19.71 6.08
N GLU A 129 19.31 -18.92 6.70
CA GLU A 129 20.73 -19.02 6.49
C GLU A 129 21.24 -20.33 7.08
N ARG A 130 22.10 -20.96 6.33
CA ARG A 130 22.68 -22.24 6.74
C ARG A 130 24.04 -22.06 7.31
#